data_8ccd98e05a7a1dd2c27565e8d0650cb5
#
_entry.id   8ccd98e05a7a1dd2c27565e8d0650cb5
#
_cell.length_a   1.000
_cell.length_b   1.000
_cell.length_c   1.000
_cell.angle_alpha   90.00
_cell.angle_beta   90.00
_cell.angle_gamma   90.00
#
_symmetry.space_group_name_H-M   'P 1'
#
loop_
_entity.id
_entity.type
_entity.pdbx_description
1 polymer ?
#
loop_
_entity_poly.entity_id
_entity_poly.type
_entity_poly.pdbx_seq_one_letter_code
_entity_poly.pdbx_strand_id
1 'polypeptide(L)'
;TSLGDRNCRPAYREKLQEFLFKLDLDEETRHRAEINPLRVLDDKRPEVQEQLVDAPLMLDHLNTECREHFETVTGMLDDMGVAYEINPRMVRGLDYYTKTCFEFVHDGLGAQSGIGGGGRYDGLMAQLGGQDLSGIGYGLGVDRALLALEAEGITLEGVDSRVDVFGVALGASAKRTMTTLINDLRKAGISAD
;
A
#
# COMPACT_ATOMS: atom_id res chain seq x y z
N THR A 1 4.33 3.44 -10.21
CA THR A 1 3.36 3.74 -11.28
C THR A 1 2.82 5.16 -11.20
N SER A 2 2.07 5.58 -12.23
CA SER A 2 1.20 6.77 -12.19
C SER A 2 -0.27 6.36 -12.30
N LEU A 3 -1.11 6.89 -11.43
CA LEU A 3 -2.56 6.69 -11.45
C LEU A 3 -3.31 7.81 -12.19
N GLY A 4 -2.58 8.70 -12.88
CA GLY A 4 -3.18 9.85 -13.54
C GLY A 4 -3.86 10.82 -12.57
N ASP A 5 -4.64 11.71 -13.11
CA ASP A 5 -5.39 12.73 -12.39
C ASP A 5 -6.90 12.67 -12.68
N ARG A 6 -7.64 13.63 -12.13
CA ARG A 6 -9.08 13.77 -12.36
C ARG A 6 -9.48 14.02 -13.82
N ASN A 7 -8.52 14.43 -14.68
CA ASN A 7 -8.80 14.75 -16.07
C ASN A 7 -8.61 13.55 -17.00
N CYS A 8 -7.59 12.70 -16.74
CA CYS A 8 -7.31 11.54 -17.60
C CYS A 8 -7.90 10.22 -17.06
N ARG A 9 -8.08 10.08 -15.75
CA ARG A 9 -8.61 8.85 -15.13
C ARG A 9 -10.01 8.46 -15.58
N PRO A 10 -11.00 9.36 -15.77
CA PRO A 10 -12.34 8.98 -16.22
C PRO A 10 -12.33 8.25 -17.55
N ALA A 11 -11.66 8.77 -18.56
CA ALA A 11 -11.59 8.14 -19.88
C ALA A 11 -10.89 6.77 -19.85
N TYR A 12 -9.85 6.62 -19.04
CA TYR A 12 -9.20 5.33 -18.82
C TYR A 12 -10.15 4.35 -18.13
N ARG A 13 -10.89 4.80 -17.10
CA ARG A 13 -11.84 3.97 -16.36
C ARG A 13 -12.93 3.42 -17.27
N GLU A 14 -13.47 4.22 -18.18
CA GLU A 14 -14.46 3.80 -19.18
C GLU A 14 -13.89 2.71 -20.10
N LYS A 15 -12.69 2.91 -20.63
CA LYS A 15 -12.03 1.92 -21.50
C LYS A 15 -11.74 0.61 -20.76
N LEU A 16 -11.28 0.69 -19.52
CA LEU A 16 -11.05 -0.50 -18.71
C LEU A 16 -12.36 -1.23 -18.44
N GLN A 17 -13.43 -0.52 -18.14
CA GLN A 17 -14.75 -1.10 -17.90
C GLN A 17 -15.31 -1.78 -19.16
N GLU A 18 -15.19 -1.14 -20.33
CA GLU A 18 -15.55 -1.73 -21.61
C GLU A 18 -14.76 -3.01 -21.92
N PHE A 19 -13.49 -3.05 -21.55
CA PHE A 19 -12.66 -4.24 -21.69
C PHE A 19 -13.15 -5.35 -20.75
N LEU A 20 -13.32 -5.05 -19.46
CA LEU A 20 -13.74 -6.03 -18.45
C LEU A 20 -15.11 -6.66 -18.74
N PHE A 21 -16.04 -5.91 -19.30
CA PHE A 21 -17.38 -6.44 -19.65
C PHE A 21 -17.38 -7.43 -20.83
N LYS A 22 -16.29 -7.51 -21.58
CA LYS A 22 -16.11 -8.50 -22.66
C LYS A 22 -15.53 -9.83 -22.15
N LEU A 23 -15.03 -9.85 -20.91
CA LEU A 23 -14.43 -11.03 -20.30
C LEU A 23 -15.48 -11.94 -19.67
N ASP A 24 -15.14 -13.22 -19.54
CA ASP A 24 -15.93 -14.20 -18.81
C ASP A 24 -15.63 -14.14 -17.31
N LEU A 25 -16.20 -13.14 -16.67
CA LEU A 25 -16.03 -12.87 -15.24
C LEU A 25 -17.24 -13.41 -14.46
N ASP A 26 -16.97 -13.94 -13.26
CA ASP A 26 -18.02 -14.28 -12.31
C ASP A 26 -18.83 -13.06 -11.87
N GLU A 27 -20.03 -13.29 -11.31
CA GLU A 27 -20.97 -12.23 -10.95
C GLU A 27 -20.37 -11.22 -9.95
N GLU A 28 -19.60 -11.69 -8.97
CA GLU A 28 -18.94 -10.83 -7.98
C GLU A 28 -17.91 -9.91 -8.63
N THR A 29 -17.07 -10.47 -9.51
CA THR A 29 -16.03 -9.71 -10.21
C THR A 29 -16.64 -8.74 -11.20
N ARG A 30 -17.72 -9.13 -11.89
CA ARG A 30 -18.49 -8.26 -12.79
C ARG A 30 -19.10 -7.08 -12.01
N HIS A 31 -19.70 -7.32 -10.87
CA HIS A 31 -20.21 -6.26 -10.01
C HIS A 31 -19.09 -5.33 -9.51
N ARG A 32 -17.93 -5.89 -9.18
CA ARG A 32 -16.73 -5.10 -8.83
C ARG A 32 -16.26 -4.23 -10.00
N ALA A 33 -16.31 -4.74 -11.25
CA ALA A 33 -15.98 -3.98 -12.44
C ALA A 33 -16.95 -2.81 -12.70
N GLU A 34 -18.21 -2.92 -12.32
CA GLU A 34 -19.20 -1.84 -12.40
C GLU A 34 -18.88 -0.70 -11.43
N ILE A 35 -18.58 -1.04 -10.17
CA ILE A 35 -18.36 -0.06 -9.12
C ILE A 35 -16.96 0.56 -9.22
N ASN A 36 -15.93 -0.29 -9.31
CA ASN A 36 -14.53 0.14 -9.35
C ASN A 36 -13.67 -0.80 -10.22
N PRO A 37 -13.62 -0.58 -11.53
CA PRO A 37 -12.93 -1.46 -12.47
C PRO A 37 -11.43 -1.60 -12.15
N LEU A 38 -10.78 -0.58 -11.58
CA LEU A 38 -9.37 -0.66 -11.16
C LEU A 38 -9.10 -1.78 -10.15
N ARG A 39 -10.06 -2.08 -9.27
CA ARG A 39 -9.95 -3.14 -8.28
C ARG A 39 -9.92 -4.55 -8.87
N VAL A 40 -10.41 -4.72 -10.09
CA VAL A 40 -10.34 -6.01 -10.78
C VAL A 40 -8.90 -6.33 -11.19
N LEU A 41 -8.09 -5.32 -11.50
CA LEU A 41 -6.67 -5.50 -11.86
C LEU A 41 -5.83 -6.11 -10.72
N ASP A 42 -6.26 -5.94 -9.47
CA ASP A 42 -5.59 -6.51 -8.28
C ASP A 42 -6.17 -7.87 -7.83
N ASP A 43 -7.04 -8.48 -8.62
CA ASP A 43 -7.54 -9.83 -8.33
C ASP A 43 -6.37 -10.82 -8.31
N LYS A 44 -6.32 -11.68 -7.30
CA LYS A 44 -5.20 -12.63 -7.11
C LYS A 44 -5.46 -14.00 -7.72
N ARG A 45 -6.67 -14.23 -8.23
CA ARG A 45 -7.04 -15.50 -8.85
C ARG A 45 -6.39 -15.67 -10.21
N PRO A 46 -5.67 -16.78 -10.47
CA PRO A 46 -4.98 -16.99 -11.74
C PRO A 46 -5.91 -16.89 -12.95
N GLU A 47 -7.10 -17.46 -12.87
CA GLU A 47 -8.11 -17.47 -13.94
C GLU A 47 -8.61 -16.06 -14.32
N VAL A 48 -8.59 -15.13 -13.37
CA VAL A 48 -8.90 -13.71 -13.64
C VAL A 48 -7.68 -13.01 -14.22
N GLN A 49 -6.50 -13.24 -13.66
CA GLN A 49 -5.25 -12.62 -14.13
C GLN A 49 -4.91 -13.01 -15.59
N GLU A 50 -5.18 -14.26 -15.99
CA GLU A 50 -5.00 -14.70 -17.36
C GLU A 50 -5.86 -13.90 -18.36
N GLN A 51 -7.09 -13.54 -17.97
CA GLN A 51 -7.98 -12.73 -18.81
C GLN A 51 -7.59 -11.25 -18.84
N LEU A 52 -6.82 -10.78 -17.84
CA LEU A 52 -6.39 -9.38 -17.73
C LEU A 52 -5.11 -9.06 -18.50
N VAL A 53 -4.48 -10.04 -19.19
CA VAL A 53 -3.19 -9.85 -19.87
C VAL A 53 -3.22 -8.67 -20.84
N ASP A 54 -4.32 -8.47 -21.58
CA ASP A 54 -4.50 -7.41 -22.56
C ASP A 54 -5.28 -6.20 -22.00
N ALA A 55 -5.44 -6.11 -20.70
CA ALA A 55 -6.15 -4.98 -20.09
C ALA A 55 -5.44 -3.65 -20.38
N PRO A 56 -6.17 -2.60 -20.73
CA PRO A 56 -5.56 -1.28 -20.95
C PRO A 56 -4.81 -0.80 -19.70
N LEU A 57 -3.66 -0.16 -19.89
CA LEU A 57 -2.81 0.31 -18.83
C LEU A 57 -3.02 1.82 -18.60
N MET A 58 -3.07 2.26 -17.35
CA MET A 58 -3.22 3.68 -17.01
C MET A 58 -2.10 4.54 -17.61
N LEU A 59 -0.88 4.01 -17.69
CA LEU A 59 0.28 4.73 -18.23
C LEU A 59 0.10 5.14 -19.69
N ASP A 60 -0.65 4.36 -20.49
CA ASP A 60 -0.92 4.66 -21.90
C ASP A 60 -2.01 5.74 -22.07
N HIS A 61 -2.71 6.07 -21.00
CA HIS A 61 -3.84 7.01 -20.99
C HIS A 61 -3.57 8.28 -20.19
N LEU A 62 -2.32 8.50 -19.79
CA LEU A 62 -1.92 9.73 -19.12
C LEU A 62 -2.05 10.94 -20.07
N ASN A 63 -2.60 12.04 -19.55
CA ASN A 63 -2.48 13.32 -20.22
C ASN A 63 -1.03 13.82 -20.19
N THR A 64 -0.73 14.87 -20.94
CA THR A 64 0.63 15.41 -21.05
C THR A 64 1.21 15.77 -19.69
N GLU A 65 0.46 16.47 -18.85
CA GLU A 65 0.90 16.88 -17.51
C GLU A 65 1.29 15.68 -16.62
N CYS A 66 0.46 14.64 -16.59
CA CYS A 66 0.73 13.44 -15.79
C CYS A 66 1.91 12.63 -16.33
N ARG A 67 2.09 12.62 -17.64
CA ARG A 67 3.22 11.95 -18.29
C ARG A 67 4.52 12.66 -17.96
N GLU A 68 4.60 13.96 -18.21
CA GLU A 68 5.78 14.77 -17.90
C GLU A 68 6.14 14.72 -16.40
N HIS A 69 5.13 14.76 -15.53
CA HIS A 69 5.35 14.58 -14.10
C HIS A 69 5.96 13.21 -13.77
N PHE A 70 5.45 12.14 -14.38
CA PHE A 70 5.94 10.79 -14.12
C PHE A 70 7.36 10.60 -14.66
N GLU A 71 7.65 11.09 -15.87
CA GLU A 71 8.99 11.11 -16.48
C GLU A 71 9.98 11.91 -15.62
N THR A 72 9.55 13.06 -15.08
CA THR A 72 10.39 13.86 -14.18
C THR A 72 10.73 13.08 -12.90
N VAL A 73 9.74 12.42 -12.29
CA VAL A 73 9.98 11.62 -11.07
C VAL A 73 10.92 10.45 -11.33
N THR A 74 10.70 9.70 -12.41
CA THR A 74 11.57 8.56 -12.76
C THR A 74 12.98 9.04 -13.13
N GLY A 75 13.11 10.13 -13.89
CA GLY A 75 14.41 10.72 -14.18
C GLY A 75 15.17 11.17 -12.94
N MET A 76 14.50 11.76 -11.95
CA MET A 76 15.14 12.12 -10.68
C MET A 76 15.59 10.87 -9.88
N LEU A 77 14.83 9.77 -9.94
CA LEU A 77 15.24 8.51 -9.32
C LEU A 77 16.48 7.94 -9.99
N ASP A 78 16.54 8.00 -11.34
CA ASP A 78 17.70 7.58 -12.11
C ASP A 78 18.94 8.43 -11.77
N ASP A 79 18.79 9.75 -11.71
CA ASP A 79 19.86 10.68 -11.34
C ASP A 79 20.40 10.42 -9.92
N MET A 80 19.54 9.98 -9.01
CA MET A 80 19.92 9.62 -7.64
C MET A 80 20.44 8.18 -7.51
N GLY A 81 20.40 7.38 -8.58
CA GLY A 81 20.81 5.97 -8.55
C GLY A 81 19.88 5.07 -7.73
N VAL A 82 18.61 5.45 -7.58
CA VAL A 82 17.60 4.66 -6.87
C VAL A 82 17.04 3.60 -7.82
N ALA A 83 17.24 2.34 -7.48
CA ALA A 83 16.66 1.23 -8.25
C ALA A 83 15.14 1.16 -8.05
N TYR A 84 14.39 1.01 -9.15
CA TYR A 84 12.94 0.87 -9.12
C TYR A 84 12.45 0.06 -10.32
N GLU A 85 11.24 -0.47 -10.19
CA GLU A 85 10.51 -1.11 -11.28
C GLU A 85 9.21 -0.33 -11.55
N ILE A 86 8.88 -0.16 -12.84
CA ILE A 86 7.60 0.41 -13.23
C ILE A 86 6.57 -0.73 -13.27
N ASN A 87 5.67 -0.75 -12.29
CA ASN A 87 4.53 -1.66 -12.30
C ASN A 87 3.29 -0.92 -12.81
N PRO A 88 2.89 -1.11 -14.09
CA PRO A 88 1.75 -0.40 -14.68
C PRO A 88 0.40 -0.91 -14.17
N ARG A 89 0.37 -2.05 -13.49
CA ARG A 89 -0.84 -2.69 -12.95
C ARG A 89 -1.00 -2.51 -11.45
N MET A 90 -0.11 -1.76 -10.82
CA MET A 90 -0.22 -1.47 -9.39
C MET A 90 -1.54 -0.75 -9.11
N VAL A 91 -2.35 -1.33 -8.24
CA VAL A 91 -3.57 -0.73 -7.71
C VAL A 91 -3.34 -0.41 -6.24
N ARG A 92 -3.76 0.78 -5.82
CA ARG A 92 -3.67 1.20 -4.40
C ARG A 92 -5.01 0.99 -3.71
N GLY A 93 -4.94 0.65 -2.44
CA GLY A 93 -6.12 0.40 -1.60
C GLY A 93 -7.03 1.62 -1.39
N LEU A 94 -6.56 2.81 -1.70
CA LEU A 94 -7.23 4.08 -1.42
C LEU A 94 -7.37 4.89 -2.71
N ASP A 95 -8.57 5.40 -2.97
CA ASP A 95 -8.91 6.06 -4.23
C ASP A 95 -8.45 7.52 -4.33
N TYR A 96 -7.92 8.08 -3.22
CA TYR A 96 -7.45 9.46 -3.18
C TYR A 96 -6.10 9.70 -3.86
N TYR A 97 -5.32 8.65 -4.15
CA TYR A 97 -4.04 8.81 -4.84
C TYR A 97 -4.22 9.38 -6.25
N THR A 98 -3.31 10.28 -6.61
CA THR A 98 -3.20 10.92 -7.92
C THR A 98 -1.76 10.86 -8.40
N LYS A 99 -1.56 10.94 -9.74
CA LYS A 99 -0.21 10.96 -10.32
C LYS A 99 0.65 9.80 -9.80
N THR A 100 1.85 10.08 -9.29
CA THR A 100 2.80 9.04 -8.88
C THR A 100 2.43 8.39 -7.55
N CYS A 101 2.43 7.06 -7.53
CA CYS A 101 2.41 6.26 -6.32
C CYS A 101 3.46 5.15 -6.38
N PHE A 102 3.87 4.67 -5.22
CA PHE A 102 4.92 3.67 -5.06
C PHE A 102 4.60 2.68 -3.95
N GLU A 103 5.27 1.56 -4.00
CA GLU A 103 5.22 0.52 -2.98
C GLU A 103 6.63 -0.05 -2.79
N PHE A 104 6.98 -0.32 -1.54
CA PHE A 104 8.16 -1.11 -1.19
C PHE A 104 7.71 -2.55 -1.01
N VAL A 105 8.34 -3.45 -1.73
CA VAL A 105 8.04 -4.88 -1.70
C VAL A 105 9.30 -5.67 -1.37
N HIS A 106 9.12 -6.85 -0.78
CA HIS A 106 10.20 -7.76 -0.47
C HIS A 106 9.76 -9.20 -0.78
N ASP A 107 10.47 -9.87 -1.67
CA ASP A 107 10.08 -11.18 -2.21
C ASP A 107 10.04 -12.27 -1.13
N GLY A 108 10.88 -12.16 -0.11
CA GLY A 108 10.92 -13.10 1.03
C GLY A 108 9.67 -13.10 1.90
N LEU A 109 8.74 -12.16 1.72
CA LEU A 109 7.49 -12.09 2.49
C LEU A 109 6.30 -12.81 1.83
N GLY A 110 6.53 -13.53 0.73
CA GLY A 110 5.52 -14.33 0.05
C GLY A 110 4.39 -13.51 -0.58
N ALA A 111 3.16 -14.02 -0.54
CA ALA A 111 2.00 -13.43 -1.23
C ALA A 111 1.65 -12.00 -0.80
N GLN A 112 2.05 -11.60 0.39
CA GLN A 112 1.90 -10.25 0.91
C GLN A 112 3.26 -9.57 1.00
N SER A 113 3.89 -9.30 -0.14
CA SER A 113 5.25 -8.77 -0.24
C SER A 113 5.40 -7.29 0.17
N GLY A 114 4.31 -6.51 0.23
CA GLY A 114 4.37 -5.09 0.54
C GLY A 114 4.87 -4.79 1.95
N ILE A 115 5.92 -3.97 2.09
CA ILE A 115 6.44 -3.45 3.37
C ILE A 115 5.80 -2.12 3.68
N GLY A 116 5.55 -1.30 2.67
CA GLY A 116 4.98 0.02 2.79
C GLY A 116 4.75 0.65 1.43
N GLY A 117 4.26 1.86 1.43
CA GLY A 117 4.04 2.57 0.19
C GLY A 117 3.37 3.91 0.40
N GLY A 118 3.28 4.65 -0.67
CA GLY A 118 2.74 6.00 -0.63
C GLY A 118 2.49 6.57 -2.01
N GLY A 119 2.39 7.88 -2.05
CA GLY A 119 2.18 8.58 -3.31
C GLY A 119 1.65 9.99 -3.10
N ARG A 120 1.23 10.58 -4.21
CA ARG A 120 0.62 11.89 -4.27
C ARG A 120 -0.90 11.79 -4.14
N TYR A 121 -1.52 12.76 -3.49
CA TYR A 121 -2.96 12.84 -3.29
C TYR A 121 -3.47 14.28 -3.36
N ASP A 122 -3.53 14.80 -4.59
CA ASP A 122 -4.09 16.12 -4.84
C ASP A 122 -5.61 16.11 -4.61
N GLY A 123 -6.13 17.14 -3.95
CA GLY A 123 -7.56 17.29 -3.69
C GLY A 123 -8.08 16.58 -2.43
N LEU A 124 -7.30 15.72 -1.77
CA LEU A 124 -7.74 15.06 -0.53
C LEU A 124 -8.05 16.06 0.58
N MET A 125 -7.19 17.07 0.75
CA MET A 125 -7.40 18.12 1.76
C MET A 125 -8.73 18.85 1.54
N ALA A 126 -9.05 19.20 0.28
CA ALA A 126 -10.32 19.85 -0.06
C ALA A 126 -11.52 18.94 0.21
N GLN A 127 -11.42 17.64 -0.08
CA GLN A 127 -12.47 16.66 0.23
C GLN A 127 -12.74 16.54 1.73
N LEU A 128 -11.72 16.77 2.56
CA LEU A 128 -11.83 16.81 4.03
C LEU A 128 -12.27 18.17 4.58
N GLY A 129 -12.64 19.12 3.72
CA GLY A 129 -13.10 20.45 4.11
C GLY A 129 -11.98 21.47 4.35
N GLY A 130 -10.74 21.15 3.99
CA GLY A 130 -9.58 22.04 4.03
C GLY A 130 -9.36 22.81 2.74
N GLN A 131 -8.20 23.41 2.62
CA GLN A 131 -7.77 24.11 1.40
C GLN A 131 -7.48 23.11 0.27
N ASP A 132 -7.60 23.53 -0.99
CA ASP A 132 -7.19 22.70 -2.15
C ASP A 132 -5.66 22.73 -2.30
N LEU A 133 -5.00 21.88 -1.55
CA LEU A 133 -3.55 21.72 -1.52
C LEU A 133 -3.16 20.33 -2.03
N SER A 134 -2.05 20.30 -2.75
CA SER A 134 -1.39 19.04 -3.08
C SER A 134 -0.75 18.41 -1.85
N GLY A 135 -0.80 17.09 -1.75
CA GLY A 135 -0.18 16.33 -0.69
C GLY A 135 0.62 15.15 -1.21
N ILE A 136 1.64 14.79 -0.47
CA ILE A 136 2.37 13.52 -0.63
C ILE A 136 2.55 12.88 0.74
N GLY A 137 2.56 11.57 0.78
CA GLY A 137 2.81 10.86 2.01
C GLY A 137 3.04 9.39 1.79
N TYR A 138 3.50 8.73 2.85
CA TYR A 138 3.74 7.30 2.83
C TYR A 138 3.49 6.69 4.21
N GLY A 139 3.29 5.37 4.22
CA GLY A 139 3.22 4.57 5.42
C GLY A 139 4.12 3.34 5.29
N LEU A 140 4.80 3.00 6.36
CA LEU A 140 5.62 1.79 6.47
C LEU A 140 5.05 0.89 7.55
N GLY A 141 5.00 -0.42 7.28
CA GLY A 141 4.67 -1.43 8.26
C GLY A 141 5.90 -1.83 9.06
N VAL A 142 5.98 -1.44 10.33
CA VAL A 142 7.14 -1.77 11.18
C VAL A 142 7.33 -3.27 11.30
N ASP A 143 6.27 -4.02 11.61
CA ASP A 143 6.33 -5.48 11.71
C ASP A 143 6.76 -6.13 10.40
N ARG A 144 6.31 -5.57 9.26
CA ARG A 144 6.69 -6.07 7.94
C ARG A 144 8.15 -5.76 7.60
N ALA A 145 8.66 -4.61 8.03
CA ALA A 145 10.07 -4.27 7.91
C ALA A 145 10.94 -5.23 8.75
N LEU A 146 10.50 -5.57 9.97
CA LEU A 146 11.19 -6.55 10.81
C LEU A 146 11.21 -7.95 10.18
N LEU A 147 10.09 -8.41 9.62
CA LEU A 147 10.02 -9.68 8.90
C LEU A 147 10.94 -9.70 7.66
N ALA A 148 11.05 -8.57 6.95
CA ALA A 148 11.96 -8.47 5.81
C ALA A 148 13.43 -8.55 6.25
N LEU A 149 13.81 -7.87 7.35
CA LEU A 149 15.15 -7.97 7.93
C LEU A 149 15.46 -9.42 8.37
N GLU A 150 14.52 -10.09 8.99
CA GLU A 150 14.66 -11.50 9.37
C GLU A 150 14.86 -12.40 8.15
N ALA A 151 14.09 -12.18 7.07
CA ALA A 151 14.22 -12.92 5.82
C ALA A 151 15.59 -12.73 5.15
N GLU A 152 16.21 -11.55 5.32
CA GLU A 152 17.58 -11.23 4.87
C GLU A 152 18.66 -11.72 5.85
N GLY A 153 18.29 -12.33 6.98
CA GLY A 153 19.23 -12.76 8.01
C GLY A 153 19.91 -11.61 8.76
N ILE A 154 19.30 -10.42 8.70
CA ILE A 154 19.82 -9.23 9.39
C ILE A 154 19.31 -9.24 10.83
N THR A 155 20.23 -9.32 11.78
CA THR A 155 19.93 -9.19 13.21
C THR A 155 20.16 -7.76 13.63
N LEU A 156 19.17 -7.15 14.27
CA LEU A 156 19.32 -5.82 14.85
C LEU A 156 20.11 -5.96 16.17
N GLU A 157 21.36 -5.52 16.17
CA GLU A 157 22.17 -5.47 17.39
C GLU A 157 21.57 -4.45 18.39
N GLY A 158 21.56 -4.78 19.67
CA GLY A 158 21.08 -3.91 20.74
C GLY A 158 19.57 -3.94 20.98
N VAL A 159 18.84 -4.82 20.30
CA VAL A 159 17.41 -5.08 20.56
C VAL A 159 17.24 -6.29 21.47
N ASP A 160 18.15 -6.50 22.39
CA ASP A 160 17.96 -7.46 23.50
C ASP A 160 16.97 -6.87 24.54
N SER A 161 15.81 -6.45 24.05
CA SER A 161 14.71 -6.00 24.89
C SER A 161 13.89 -7.19 25.34
N ARG A 162 14.53 -8.14 26.02
CA ARG A 162 13.77 -9.05 26.89
C ARG A 162 13.21 -8.19 28.00
N VAL A 163 11.90 -8.24 28.19
CA VAL A 163 11.29 -7.70 29.39
C VAL A 163 11.81 -8.49 30.60
N ASP A 164 12.12 -7.83 31.69
CA ASP A 164 12.56 -8.47 32.94
C ASP A 164 11.42 -9.30 33.53
N VAL A 165 10.20 -8.83 33.34
CA VAL A 165 8.97 -9.49 33.83
C VAL A 165 7.93 -9.54 32.73
N PHE A 166 7.46 -10.74 32.40
CA PHE A 166 6.33 -10.96 31.49
C PHE A 166 5.11 -11.49 32.25
N GLY A 167 4.03 -10.71 32.23
CA GLY A 167 2.79 -11.03 32.97
C GLY A 167 1.79 -11.81 32.15
N VAL A 168 1.37 -12.97 32.62
CA VAL A 168 0.30 -13.78 32.02
C VAL A 168 -0.92 -13.78 32.91
N ALA A 169 -2.00 -13.11 32.47
CA ALA A 169 -3.25 -13.03 33.21
C ALA A 169 -4.22 -14.12 32.79
N LEU A 170 -4.56 -15.01 33.71
CA LEU A 170 -5.57 -16.06 33.52
C LEU A 170 -6.92 -15.62 34.13
N GLY A 171 -7.80 -15.11 33.25
CA GLY A 171 -9.13 -14.65 33.63
C GLY A 171 -9.26 -13.14 33.90
N ALA A 172 -10.48 -12.64 33.97
CA ALA A 172 -10.77 -11.21 34.00
C ALA A 172 -10.27 -10.51 35.28
N SER A 173 -10.39 -11.14 36.46
CA SER A 173 -9.90 -10.58 37.72
C SER A 173 -8.39 -10.50 37.76
N ALA A 174 -7.71 -11.56 37.29
CA ALA A 174 -6.25 -11.59 37.17
C ALA A 174 -5.73 -10.51 36.20
N LYS A 175 -6.44 -10.24 35.10
CA LYS A 175 -6.08 -9.19 34.14
C LYS A 175 -5.99 -7.81 34.79
N ARG A 176 -6.98 -7.46 35.61
CA ARG A 176 -6.98 -6.17 36.33
C ARG A 176 -5.82 -6.05 37.30
N THR A 177 -5.57 -7.09 38.12
CA THR A 177 -4.46 -7.14 39.06
C THR A 177 -3.10 -7.04 38.32
N MET A 178 -2.94 -7.80 37.25
CA MET A 178 -1.74 -7.80 36.45
C MET A 178 -1.46 -6.42 35.81
N THR A 179 -2.49 -5.76 35.28
CA THR A 179 -2.34 -4.39 34.72
C THR A 179 -1.77 -3.41 35.76
N THR A 180 -2.25 -3.49 37.02
CA THR A 180 -1.73 -2.65 38.10
C THR A 180 -0.28 -3.02 38.44
N LEU A 181 0.03 -4.31 38.58
CA LEU A 181 1.37 -4.79 38.88
C LEU A 181 2.40 -4.40 37.81
N ILE A 182 2.07 -4.62 36.52
CA ILE A 182 2.94 -4.22 35.40
C ILE A 182 3.20 -2.71 35.42
N ASN A 183 2.17 -1.90 35.68
CA ASN A 183 2.32 -0.46 35.79
C ASN A 183 3.27 -0.06 36.93
N ASP A 184 3.16 -0.70 38.09
CA ASP A 184 4.00 -0.42 39.24
C ASP A 184 5.45 -0.85 39.01
N LEU A 185 5.69 -2.00 38.35
CA LEU A 185 7.00 -2.44 37.91
C LEU A 185 7.66 -1.42 36.95
N ARG A 186 6.90 -0.96 35.95
CA ARG A 186 7.39 0.05 35.01
C ARG A 186 7.73 1.37 35.69
N LYS A 187 6.93 1.81 36.68
CA LYS A 187 7.26 2.99 37.49
C LYS A 187 8.52 2.82 38.33
N ALA A 188 8.84 1.59 38.74
CA ALA A 188 10.06 1.25 39.42
C ALA A 188 11.30 1.09 38.49
N GLY A 189 11.12 1.32 37.17
CA GLY A 189 12.19 1.20 36.18
C GLY A 189 12.46 -0.25 35.72
N ILE A 190 11.59 -1.20 36.05
CA ILE A 190 11.68 -2.58 35.64
C ILE A 190 10.95 -2.75 34.30
N SER A 191 11.61 -3.35 33.30
CA SER A 191 11.01 -3.66 32.02
C SER A 191 9.99 -4.79 32.20
N ALA A 192 8.71 -4.50 32.01
CA ALA A 192 7.62 -5.46 32.25
C ALA A 192 6.52 -5.34 31.20
N ASP A 193 5.94 -6.48 30.77
CA ASP A 193 4.85 -6.54 29.80
C ASP A 193 3.82 -7.63 30.14
#